data_0dabc7c259dcc4610078abb1cf576470
#
_entry.id   0dabc7c259dcc4610078abb1cf576470
#
_cell.length_a   1.000
_cell.length_b   1.000
_cell.length_c   1.000
_cell.angle_alpha   90.00
_cell.angle_beta   90.00
_cell.angle_gamma   90.00
#
_symmetry.space_group_name_H-M   'P 1'
#
loop_
_entity.id
_entity.type
_entity.pdbx_description
1 polymer ?
#
loop_
_entity_poly.entity_id
_entity_poly.type
_entity_poly.pdbx_seq_one_letter_code
_entity_poly.pdbx_strand_id
1 'polypeptide(L)'
;MTVLYEKIKVIHFPTEREPFAILDKPRGLPSAPLKEGDPSALTWALEKFPEIKNVVGKKKIEYGLVHRIDTETRGLLLVACSQKFYNEIIAEQTNGRFIKFYEAECREVEEKDLADGFTNVSCNVKKILNGLKNHTANEISVVLSSRFRPYGIKNKEVRPVIESSGKAAVKKASEKKYSTSVMLARTKAGTVEATCSIAEGYRHQVRCHLAWIGFPVKNDRLYDPHASNGEDFSFTAVSLEFLGLKFSL
;
A
#
# COMPACT_ATOMS: atom_id res chain seq x y z
N MET A 1 15.00 -14.38 11.68
CA MET A 1 15.31 -13.28 10.72
C MET A 1 16.00 -13.78 9.46
N THR A 2 17.01 -14.62 9.56
CA THR A 2 17.68 -15.26 8.41
C THR A 2 16.68 -15.88 7.43
N VAL A 3 15.66 -16.59 7.91
CA VAL A 3 14.60 -17.22 7.10
C VAL A 3 13.79 -16.21 6.24
N LEU A 4 13.63 -14.95 6.68
CA LEU A 4 12.92 -13.95 5.87
C LEU A 4 13.82 -13.34 4.79
N TYR A 5 15.11 -13.23 5.03
CA TYR A 5 16.06 -12.77 4.02
C TYR A 5 16.21 -13.74 2.86
N GLU A 6 16.18 -15.06 3.14
CA GLU A 6 16.18 -16.12 2.12
C GLU A 6 14.95 -16.09 1.19
N LYS A 7 13.86 -15.48 1.65
CA LYS A 7 12.62 -15.31 0.87
C LYS A 7 12.62 -14.08 -0.03
N ILE A 8 13.59 -13.15 0.11
CA ILE A 8 13.69 -11.98 -0.78
C ILE A 8 14.16 -12.45 -2.16
N LYS A 9 13.38 -12.12 -3.18
CA LYS A 9 13.76 -12.35 -4.57
C LYS A 9 14.12 -11.02 -5.23
N VAL A 10 15.14 -11.03 -6.07
CA VAL A 10 15.46 -9.88 -6.93
C VAL A 10 14.69 -10.07 -8.24
N ILE A 11 13.77 -9.16 -8.51
CA ILE A 11 12.96 -9.14 -9.75
C ILE A 11 13.72 -8.42 -10.85
N HIS A 12 14.46 -7.37 -10.49
CA HIS A 12 15.33 -6.63 -11.41
C HIS A 12 16.66 -6.34 -10.72
N PHE A 13 17.77 -6.69 -11.40
CA PHE A 13 19.13 -6.38 -10.95
C PHE A 13 19.57 -5.03 -11.51
N PRO A 14 20.34 -4.23 -10.72
CA PRO A 14 20.85 -2.97 -11.22
C PRO A 14 21.83 -3.20 -12.38
N THR A 15 21.75 -2.31 -13.37
CA THR A 15 22.68 -2.23 -14.51
C THR A 15 23.18 -0.79 -14.67
N GLU A 16 24.15 -0.56 -15.55
CA GLU A 16 24.61 0.79 -15.86
C GLU A 16 23.51 1.70 -16.41
N ARG A 17 22.60 1.15 -17.23
CA ARG A 17 21.48 1.89 -17.83
C ARG A 17 20.27 2.00 -16.91
N GLU A 18 20.07 1.01 -16.07
CA GLU A 18 18.96 0.89 -15.13
C GLU A 18 19.52 0.71 -13.71
N PRO A 19 20.05 1.80 -13.09
CA PRO A 19 20.79 1.76 -11.83
C PRO A 19 19.82 1.67 -10.63
N PHE A 20 19.01 0.61 -10.61
CA PHE A 20 18.04 0.32 -9.54
C PHE A 20 17.83 -1.18 -9.40
N ALA A 21 17.44 -1.61 -8.22
CA ALA A 21 16.97 -2.95 -7.95
C ALA A 21 15.46 -2.95 -7.64
N ILE A 22 14.75 -3.99 -8.07
CA ILE A 22 13.39 -4.29 -7.65
C ILE A 22 13.38 -5.61 -6.91
N LEU A 23 12.86 -5.59 -5.69
CA LEU A 23 12.80 -6.74 -4.80
C LEU A 23 11.34 -7.19 -4.63
N ASP A 24 11.09 -8.50 -4.56
CA ASP A 24 9.89 -9.07 -3.96
C ASP A 24 10.14 -9.19 -2.45
N LYS A 25 9.63 -8.23 -1.69
CA LYS A 25 9.74 -8.21 -0.24
C LYS A 25 8.77 -9.23 0.36
N PRO A 26 9.23 -10.20 1.17
CA PRO A 26 8.34 -11.11 1.84
C PRO A 26 7.47 -10.40 2.89
N ARG A 27 6.34 -11.01 3.21
CA ARG A 27 5.49 -10.63 4.34
C ARG A 27 6.25 -10.77 5.65
N GLY A 28 5.96 -9.90 6.62
CA GLY A 28 6.57 -9.90 7.95
C GLY A 28 7.94 -9.23 8.02
N LEU A 29 8.50 -8.78 6.88
CA LEU A 29 9.76 -8.04 6.84
C LEU A 29 9.49 -6.54 6.63
N PRO A 30 10.03 -5.63 7.48
CA PRO A 30 9.96 -4.20 7.23
C PRO A 30 10.65 -3.77 5.93
N SER A 31 10.13 -2.75 5.24
CA SER A 31 10.80 -2.17 4.06
C SER A 31 12.09 -1.44 4.41
N ALA A 32 12.08 -0.71 5.54
CA ALA A 32 13.21 0.06 6.03
C ALA A 32 13.47 -0.25 7.51
N PRO A 33 14.71 -0.10 8.00
CA PRO A 33 15.05 -0.27 9.40
C PRO A 33 14.50 0.89 10.24
N LEU A 34 14.20 0.65 11.53
CA LEU A 34 13.85 1.70 12.49
C LEU A 34 15.11 2.39 13.03
N LYS A 35 16.17 1.61 13.23
CA LYS A 35 17.51 2.06 13.61
C LYS A 35 18.52 1.44 12.66
N GLU A 36 19.69 2.06 12.55
CA GLU A 36 20.78 1.52 11.75
C GLU A 36 21.12 0.08 12.18
N GLY A 37 21.19 -0.82 11.20
CA GLY A 37 21.43 -2.25 11.43
C GLY A 37 20.19 -3.10 11.75
N ASP A 38 19.02 -2.49 12.01
CA ASP A 38 17.80 -3.27 12.20
C ASP A 38 17.45 -4.06 10.91
N PRO A 39 16.95 -5.28 11.04
CA PRO A 39 16.58 -6.10 9.89
C PRO A 39 15.44 -5.49 9.08
N SER A 40 15.68 -5.38 7.76
CA SER A 40 14.68 -4.90 6.80
C SER A 40 15.06 -5.35 5.37
N ALA A 41 14.15 -5.16 4.42
CA ALA A 41 14.45 -5.39 3.01
C ALA A 41 15.57 -4.46 2.51
N LEU A 42 15.59 -3.21 2.99
CA LEU A 42 16.67 -2.28 2.68
C LEU A 42 18.01 -2.72 3.26
N THR A 43 18.05 -3.20 4.52
CA THR A 43 19.29 -3.69 5.13
C THR A 43 19.88 -4.84 4.31
N TRP A 44 19.04 -5.78 3.89
CA TRP A 44 19.44 -6.86 2.98
C TRP A 44 19.95 -6.30 1.63
N ALA A 45 19.24 -5.31 1.06
CA ALA A 45 19.63 -4.72 -0.22
C ALA A 45 20.99 -3.99 -0.14
N LEU A 46 21.30 -3.33 0.97
CA LEU A 46 22.58 -2.66 1.21
C LEU A 46 23.76 -3.63 1.28
N GLU A 47 23.54 -4.86 1.69
CA GLU A 47 24.53 -5.93 1.67
C GLU A 47 24.72 -6.49 0.25
N LYS A 48 23.62 -6.65 -0.48
CA LYS A 48 23.62 -7.22 -1.83
C LYS A 48 24.10 -6.25 -2.92
N PHE A 49 23.78 -4.96 -2.77
CA PHE A 49 24.06 -3.87 -3.70
C PHE A 49 24.68 -2.70 -2.93
N PRO A 50 26.01 -2.73 -2.65
CA PRO A 50 26.65 -1.74 -1.79
C PRO A 50 26.59 -0.29 -2.30
N GLU A 51 26.43 -0.09 -3.61
CA GLU A 51 26.27 1.22 -4.26
C GLU A 51 25.07 2.02 -3.75
N ILE A 52 24.04 1.36 -3.21
CA ILE A 52 22.87 2.00 -2.59
C ILE A 52 23.30 2.93 -1.44
N LYS A 53 24.40 2.64 -0.75
CA LYS A 53 24.93 3.45 0.37
C LYS A 53 25.36 4.86 -0.06
N ASN A 54 25.64 5.05 -1.34
CA ASN A 54 26.04 6.34 -1.91
C ASN A 54 24.82 7.23 -2.26
N VAL A 55 23.60 6.71 -2.13
CA VAL A 55 22.38 7.46 -2.42
C VAL A 55 21.86 8.14 -1.16
N VAL A 56 21.69 9.45 -1.23
CA VAL A 56 21.10 10.24 -0.15
C VAL A 56 19.56 10.21 -0.30
N GLY A 57 18.92 9.44 0.55
CA GLY A 57 17.47 9.30 0.58
C GLY A 57 16.76 10.36 1.42
N LYS A 58 15.44 10.24 1.53
CA LYS A 58 14.58 11.15 2.31
C LYS A 58 15.00 11.23 3.79
N LYS A 59 15.45 10.10 4.35
CA LYS A 59 16.08 10.02 5.67
C LYS A 59 17.43 9.36 5.52
N LYS A 60 18.41 9.76 6.37
CA LYS A 60 19.77 9.25 6.31
C LYS A 60 19.84 7.72 6.26
N ILE A 61 19.03 7.03 7.05
CA ILE A 61 18.99 5.56 7.13
C ILE A 61 18.19 4.88 6.00
N GLU A 62 17.52 5.65 5.14
CA GLU A 62 16.69 5.11 4.03
C GLU A 62 17.48 5.01 2.71
N TYR A 63 18.66 5.65 2.62
CA TYR A 63 19.53 5.57 1.43
C TYR A 63 18.73 5.67 0.11
N GLY A 64 18.94 4.75 -0.82
CA GLY A 64 18.25 4.68 -2.11
C GLY A 64 16.81 4.14 -2.08
N LEU A 65 16.21 3.92 -0.91
CA LEU A 65 14.83 3.42 -0.83
C LEU A 65 13.83 4.46 -1.35
N VAL A 66 13.16 4.14 -2.44
CA VAL A 66 12.24 5.06 -3.13
C VAL A 66 10.87 5.14 -2.46
N HIS A 67 10.34 4.02 -2.05
CA HIS A 67 9.04 3.91 -1.37
C HIS A 67 9.04 2.78 -0.34
N ARG A 68 7.94 2.65 0.40
CA ARG A 68 7.76 1.58 1.39
C ARG A 68 6.42 0.91 1.18
N ILE A 69 6.37 -0.37 1.48
CA ILE A 69 5.15 -1.14 1.70
C ILE A 69 5.13 -1.61 3.17
N ASP A 70 3.95 -1.86 3.72
CA ASP A 70 3.80 -2.26 5.11
C ASP A 70 4.55 -3.56 5.41
N THR A 71 4.90 -3.80 6.68
CA THR A 71 5.58 -5.02 7.12
C THR A 71 4.81 -6.27 6.70
N GLU A 72 3.48 -6.24 6.87
CA GLU A 72 2.60 -7.35 6.52
C GLU A 72 2.30 -7.47 5.02
N THR A 73 2.64 -6.47 4.20
CA THR A 73 2.45 -6.51 2.76
C THR A 73 3.64 -7.18 2.08
N ARG A 74 3.39 -8.18 1.25
CA ARG A 74 4.38 -8.73 0.31
C ARG A 74 4.43 -7.89 -0.95
N GLY A 75 5.54 -7.92 -1.68
CA GLY A 75 5.57 -7.47 -3.08
C GLY A 75 6.69 -6.50 -3.42
N LEU A 76 6.53 -5.82 -4.53
CA LEU A 76 7.57 -5.05 -5.17
C LEU A 76 8.02 -3.85 -4.34
N LEU A 77 9.34 -3.73 -4.19
CA LEU A 77 10.02 -2.66 -3.51
C LEU A 77 11.16 -2.14 -4.40
N LEU A 78 11.11 -0.87 -4.79
CA LEU A 78 12.11 -0.21 -5.63
C LEU A 78 13.19 0.44 -4.77
N VAL A 79 14.46 0.16 -5.11
CA VAL A 79 15.63 0.74 -4.47
C VAL A 79 16.57 1.29 -5.54
N ALA A 80 16.90 2.56 -5.46
CA ALA A 80 17.84 3.24 -6.36
C ALA A 80 19.29 2.93 -5.99
N CYS A 81 20.11 2.64 -6.99
CA CYS A 81 21.55 2.40 -6.88
C CYS A 81 22.37 3.61 -7.34
N SER A 82 21.75 4.68 -7.84
CA SER A 82 22.39 5.94 -8.14
C SER A 82 21.57 7.14 -7.70
N GLN A 83 22.25 8.24 -7.35
CA GLN A 83 21.60 9.48 -6.92
C GLN A 83 20.77 10.09 -8.07
N LYS A 84 21.27 10.01 -9.30
CA LYS A 84 20.57 10.52 -10.47
C LYS A 84 19.21 9.84 -10.63
N PHE A 85 19.20 8.51 -10.65
CA PHE A 85 17.95 7.73 -10.76
C PHE A 85 17.00 8.00 -9.58
N TYR A 86 17.52 8.07 -8.34
CA TYR A 86 16.72 8.41 -7.17
C TYR A 86 15.98 9.73 -7.36
N ASN A 87 16.68 10.77 -7.79
CA ASN A 87 16.10 12.10 -8.03
C ASN A 87 15.05 12.08 -9.15
N GLU A 88 15.29 11.32 -10.22
CA GLU A 88 14.32 11.14 -11.31
C GLU A 88 13.02 10.47 -10.82
N ILE A 89 13.14 9.41 -10.02
CA ILE A 89 11.95 8.72 -9.48
C ILE A 89 11.21 9.57 -8.44
N ILE A 90 11.92 10.35 -7.62
CA ILE A 90 11.24 11.30 -6.71
C ILE A 90 10.47 12.37 -7.49
N ALA A 91 11.00 12.83 -8.64
CA ALA A 91 10.26 13.72 -9.53
C ALA A 91 9.03 13.02 -10.15
N GLU A 92 9.15 11.76 -10.57
CA GLU A 92 7.99 10.94 -11.05
C GLU A 92 6.91 10.81 -9.96
N GLN A 93 7.31 10.54 -8.71
CA GLN A 93 6.37 10.50 -7.58
C GLN A 93 5.66 11.83 -7.37
N THR A 94 6.41 12.94 -7.41
CA THR A 94 5.84 14.29 -7.23
C THR A 94 4.85 14.65 -8.32
N ASN A 95 5.11 14.17 -9.55
CA ASN A 95 4.26 14.39 -10.72
C ASN A 95 3.14 13.34 -10.87
N GLY A 96 2.99 12.42 -9.92
CA GLY A 96 1.96 11.38 -9.95
C GLY A 96 2.16 10.32 -11.03
N ARG A 97 3.38 10.14 -11.55
CA ARG A 97 3.70 9.16 -12.62
C ARG A 97 4.40 7.90 -12.11
N PHE A 98 4.68 7.78 -10.83
CA PHE A 98 5.12 6.53 -10.20
C PHE A 98 3.91 5.80 -9.63
N ILE A 99 3.37 4.83 -10.39
CA ILE A 99 2.14 4.12 -10.03
C ILE A 99 2.47 2.77 -9.38
N LYS A 100 1.79 2.48 -8.30
CA LYS A 100 1.90 1.22 -7.54
C LYS A 100 0.58 0.50 -7.60
N PHE A 101 0.60 -0.78 -7.98
CA PHE A 101 -0.57 -1.63 -8.07
C PHE A 101 -0.58 -2.68 -6.97
N TYR A 102 -1.76 -2.93 -6.44
CA TYR A 102 -1.98 -3.88 -5.35
C TYR A 102 -3.15 -4.79 -5.70
N GLU A 103 -3.05 -6.03 -5.26
CA GLU A 103 -4.13 -7.00 -5.30
C GLU A 103 -4.45 -7.49 -3.89
N ALA A 104 -5.74 -7.74 -3.65
CA ALA A 104 -6.25 -8.23 -2.38
C ALA A 104 -7.46 -9.16 -2.57
N GLU A 105 -7.57 -10.19 -1.75
CA GLU A 105 -8.86 -10.82 -1.46
C GLU A 105 -9.54 -10.02 -0.36
N CYS A 106 -10.80 -9.63 -0.58
CA CYS A 106 -11.57 -8.81 0.33
C CYS A 106 -12.73 -9.58 0.94
N ARG A 107 -13.09 -9.22 2.17
CA ARG A 107 -14.32 -9.64 2.82
C ARG A 107 -15.38 -8.56 2.61
N GLU A 108 -16.57 -8.95 2.22
CA GLU A 108 -17.72 -8.04 2.26
C GLU A 108 -18.22 -7.90 3.70
N VAL A 109 -18.31 -6.67 4.19
CA VAL A 109 -18.68 -6.34 5.58
C VAL A 109 -19.82 -5.32 5.57
N GLU A 110 -20.81 -5.49 6.43
CA GLU A 110 -21.88 -4.52 6.60
C GLU A 110 -21.40 -3.27 7.33
N GLU A 111 -22.02 -2.11 7.04
CA GLU A 111 -21.63 -0.81 7.61
C GLU A 111 -21.65 -0.82 9.15
N LYS A 112 -22.58 -1.57 9.76
CA LYS A 112 -22.69 -1.71 11.23
C LYS A 112 -21.52 -2.44 11.89
N ASP A 113 -20.83 -3.30 11.14
CA ASP A 113 -19.72 -4.12 11.62
C ASP A 113 -18.34 -3.45 11.40
N LEU A 114 -18.32 -2.33 10.65
CA LEU A 114 -17.09 -1.56 10.45
C LEU A 114 -16.63 -0.94 11.76
N ALA A 115 -15.31 -0.95 11.97
CA ALA A 115 -14.70 -0.35 13.14
C ALA A 115 -15.00 1.16 13.24
N ASP A 116 -15.04 1.67 14.48
CA ASP A 116 -15.27 3.08 14.77
C ASP A 116 -14.32 4.03 14.02
N GLY A 117 -14.81 5.23 13.76
CA GLY A 117 -14.03 6.32 13.20
C GLY A 117 -13.96 6.35 11.67
N PHE A 118 -14.61 5.43 10.97
CA PHE A 118 -14.89 5.59 9.55
C PHE A 118 -15.99 6.63 9.34
N THR A 119 -15.84 7.45 8.32
CA THR A 119 -16.85 8.44 7.90
C THR A 119 -17.77 7.83 6.87
N ASN A 120 -18.95 8.40 6.68
CA ASN A 120 -19.82 7.96 5.60
C ASN A 120 -19.18 8.21 4.23
N VAL A 121 -19.17 7.21 3.36
CA VAL A 121 -18.81 7.38 1.94
C VAL A 121 -19.86 8.21 1.20
N SER A 122 -19.48 8.86 0.10
CA SER A 122 -20.39 9.66 -0.70
C SER A 122 -21.54 8.82 -1.27
N CYS A 123 -22.70 9.47 -1.49
CA CYS A 123 -23.87 8.79 -2.08
C CYS A 123 -23.56 8.13 -3.44
N ASN A 124 -22.71 8.75 -4.26
CA ASN A 124 -22.33 8.19 -5.55
C ASN A 124 -21.51 6.90 -5.39
N VAL A 125 -20.55 6.86 -4.46
CA VAL A 125 -19.79 5.66 -4.16
C VAL A 125 -20.72 4.57 -3.62
N LYS A 126 -21.63 4.90 -2.68
CA LYS A 126 -22.62 3.93 -2.16
C LYS A 126 -23.48 3.33 -3.28
N LYS A 127 -23.93 4.12 -4.25
CA LYS A 127 -24.71 3.61 -5.40
C LYS A 127 -23.94 2.60 -6.24
N ILE A 128 -22.66 2.89 -6.53
CA ILE A 128 -21.79 1.98 -7.30
C ILE A 128 -21.57 0.67 -6.52
N LEU A 129 -21.24 0.75 -5.24
CA LEU A 129 -21.01 -0.40 -4.37
C LEU A 129 -22.24 -1.29 -4.24
N ASN A 130 -23.44 -0.71 -4.23
CA ASN A 130 -24.70 -1.45 -4.20
C ASN A 130 -24.86 -2.38 -5.41
N GLY A 131 -24.32 -2.04 -6.58
CA GLY A 131 -24.30 -2.90 -7.75
C GLY A 131 -23.61 -4.25 -7.46
N LEU A 132 -22.45 -4.21 -6.81
CA LEU A 132 -21.73 -5.43 -6.42
C LEU A 132 -22.42 -6.16 -5.26
N LYS A 133 -22.86 -5.43 -4.22
CA LYS A 133 -23.53 -5.99 -3.03
C LYS A 133 -24.84 -6.69 -3.38
N ASN A 134 -25.63 -6.12 -4.27
CA ASN A 134 -26.92 -6.67 -4.71
C ASN A 134 -26.81 -7.65 -5.89
N HIS A 135 -25.59 -8.05 -6.27
CA HIS A 135 -25.32 -8.96 -7.38
C HIS A 135 -25.88 -8.47 -8.75
N THR A 136 -26.08 -7.17 -8.92
CA THR A 136 -26.51 -6.58 -10.20
C THR A 136 -25.30 -6.23 -11.11
N ALA A 137 -24.09 -6.25 -10.56
CA ALA A 137 -22.83 -6.14 -11.26
C ALA A 137 -21.82 -7.14 -10.68
N ASN A 138 -21.02 -7.77 -11.54
CA ASN A 138 -19.94 -8.66 -11.10
C ASN A 138 -18.62 -7.90 -10.89
N GLU A 139 -18.50 -6.71 -11.46
CA GLU A 139 -17.33 -5.84 -11.36
C GLU A 139 -17.77 -4.39 -11.25
N ILE A 140 -17.05 -3.61 -10.44
CA ILE A 140 -17.26 -2.18 -10.28
C ILE A 140 -15.91 -1.47 -10.17
N SER A 141 -15.88 -0.19 -10.55
CA SER A 141 -14.71 0.66 -10.37
C SER A 141 -15.10 1.96 -9.67
N VAL A 142 -14.28 2.37 -8.69
CA VAL A 142 -14.44 3.62 -7.95
C VAL A 142 -13.09 4.28 -7.70
N VAL A 143 -13.09 5.60 -7.60
CA VAL A 143 -11.95 6.37 -7.11
C VAL A 143 -12.31 6.92 -5.73
N LEU A 144 -11.52 6.53 -4.74
CA LEU A 144 -11.65 6.99 -3.36
C LEU A 144 -10.63 8.07 -3.09
N SER A 145 -11.04 9.17 -2.49
CA SER A 145 -10.14 10.26 -2.14
C SER A 145 -10.45 10.77 -0.74
N SER A 146 -9.44 10.80 0.12
CA SER A 146 -9.55 11.32 1.49
C SER A 146 -8.23 11.88 1.98
N ARG A 147 -8.29 12.67 3.05
CA ARG A 147 -7.16 12.87 3.95
C ARG A 147 -7.13 11.72 4.94
N PHE A 148 -6.02 11.52 5.62
CA PHE A 148 -5.91 10.48 6.64
C PHE A 148 -5.52 11.08 7.99
N ARG A 149 -6.03 10.49 9.07
CA ARG A 149 -5.58 10.77 10.43
C ARG A 149 -5.12 9.51 11.13
N PRO A 150 -4.12 9.60 12.02
CA PRO A 150 -3.81 8.49 12.93
C PRO A 150 -5.01 8.15 13.82
N TYR A 151 -5.17 6.86 14.13
CA TYR A 151 -6.27 6.33 14.93
C TYR A 151 -5.84 5.11 15.76
N GLY A 152 -6.64 4.80 16.80
CA GLY A 152 -6.42 3.65 17.65
C GLY A 152 -5.26 3.80 18.64
N ILE A 153 -5.02 2.73 19.41
CA ILE A 153 -3.98 2.68 20.43
C ILE A 153 -2.60 2.84 19.78
N LYS A 154 -1.79 3.77 20.30
CA LYS A 154 -0.44 4.09 19.75
C LYS A 154 -0.45 4.45 18.27
N ASN A 155 -1.56 4.98 17.76
CA ASN A 155 -1.72 5.36 16.34
C ASN A 155 -1.43 4.22 15.36
N LYS A 156 -1.75 2.99 15.70
CA LYS A 156 -1.47 1.82 14.83
C LYS A 156 -2.24 1.85 13.53
N GLU A 157 -3.41 2.47 13.52
CA GLU A 157 -4.33 2.54 12.39
C GLU A 157 -4.38 3.94 11.79
N VAL A 158 -5.08 4.07 10.68
CA VAL A 158 -5.48 5.34 10.10
C VAL A 158 -6.97 5.32 9.77
N ARG A 159 -7.58 6.50 9.68
CA ARG A 159 -8.97 6.67 9.28
C ARG A 159 -9.07 7.75 8.20
N PRO A 160 -9.97 7.57 7.23
CA PRO A 160 -10.22 8.58 6.22
C PRO A 160 -10.88 9.80 6.84
N VAL A 161 -10.55 10.97 6.33
CA VAL A 161 -11.14 12.25 6.72
C VAL A 161 -11.59 12.97 5.46
N ILE A 162 -12.87 13.30 5.41
CA ILE A 162 -13.53 14.06 4.33
C ILE A 162 -14.07 15.37 4.89
N GLU A 163 -14.65 16.20 4.05
CA GLU A 163 -15.16 17.55 4.43
C GLU A 163 -16.27 17.47 5.48
N SER A 164 -17.11 16.44 5.44
CA SER A 164 -18.17 16.20 6.43
C SER A 164 -17.69 15.57 7.74
N SER A 165 -16.41 15.27 7.89
CA SER A 165 -15.84 14.74 9.13
C SER A 165 -15.86 15.80 10.22
N GLY A 166 -16.03 15.37 11.48
CA GLY A 166 -16.06 16.28 12.62
C GLY A 166 -14.75 17.10 12.77
N LYS A 167 -14.85 18.34 13.29
CA LYS A 167 -13.73 19.29 13.45
C LYS A 167 -12.47 18.69 14.08
N ALA A 168 -12.63 17.83 15.09
CA ALA A 168 -11.51 17.16 15.75
C ALA A 168 -10.76 16.18 14.84
N ALA A 169 -11.46 15.50 13.94
CA ALA A 169 -10.85 14.61 12.94
C ALA A 169 -10.09 15.42 11.89
N VAL A 170 -10.70 16.51 11.40
CA VAL A 170 -10.09 17.42 10.42
C VAL A 170 -8.79 18.03 10.94
N LYS A 171 -8.76 18.47 12.20
CA LYS A 171 -7.56 19.05 12.83
C LYS A 171 -6.36 18.07 12.89
N LYS A 172 -6.62 16.77 12.98
CA LYS A 172 -5.59 15.71 13.06
C LYS A 172 -5.26 15.07 11.71
N ALA A 173 -5.93 15.50 10.65
CA ALA A 173 -5.75 14.92 9.33
C ALA A 173 -4.47 15.43 8.65
N SER A 174 -3.96 14.63 7.70
CA SER A 174 -2.93 15.07 6.77
C SER A 174 -3.41 16.31 6.00
N GLU A 175 -2.49 17.18 5.60
CA GLU A 175 -2.82 18.36 4.76
C GLU A 175 -3.30 17.92 3.37
N LYS A 176 -2.63 16.90 2.82
CA LYS A 176 -2.88 16.39 1.48
C LYS A 176 -3.99 15.35 1.45
N LYS A 177 -4.80 15.38 0.36
CA LYS A 177 -5.69 14.29 -0.02
C LYS A 177 -4.90 13.22 -0.79
N TYR A 178 -5.24 11.97 -0.56
CA TYR A 178 -4.66 10.80 -1.24
C TYR A 178 -5.77 10.04 -1.95
N SER A 179 -5.51 9.66 -3.19
CA SER A 179 -6.48 8.95 -4.02
C SER A 179 -6.05 7.49 -4.24
N THR A 180 -7.04 6.60 -4.27
CA THR A 180 -6.89 5.18 -4.62
C THR A 180 -7.93 4.86 -5.68
N SER A 181 -7.49 4.39 -6.83
CA SER A 181 -8.38 3.76 -7.81
C SER A 181 -8.58 2.32 -7.37
N VAL A 182 -9.83 1.89 -7.30
CA VAL A 182 -10.22 0.55 -6.82
C VAL A 182 -11.14 -0.07 -7.87
N MET A 183 -10.80 -1.26 -8.31
CA MET A 183 -11.67 -2.18 -9.04
C MET A 183 -11.98 -3.35 -8.12
N LEU A 184 -13.26 -3.65 -7.90
CA LEU A 184 -13.72 -4.81 -7.16
C LEU A 184 -14.43 -5.76 -8.12
N ALA A 185 -14.04 -7.02 -8.09
CA ALA A 185 -14.67 -8.07 -8.89
C ALA A 185 -15.10 -9.25 -8.01
N ARG A 186 -16.31 -9.74 -8.22
CA ARG A 186 -16.79 -10.97 -7.56
C ARG A 186 -16.38 -12.17 -8.38
N THR A 187 -15.64 -13.07 -7.79
CA THR A 187 -15.21 -14.32 -8.44
C THR A 187 -16.39 -15.31 -8.55
N LYS A 188 -16.21 -16.34 -9.37
CA LYS A 188 -17.18 -17.45 -9.48
C LYS A 188 -17.34 -18.21 -8.15
N ALA A 189 -16.34 -18.19 -7.28
CA ALA A 189 -16.38 -18.77 -5.95
C ALA A 189 -17.11 -17.89 -4.92
N GLY A 190 -17.57 -16.68 -5.31
CA GLY A 190 -18.28 -15.74 -4.44
C GLY A 190 -17.37 -14.84 -3.60
N THR A 191 -16.04 -14.98 -3.69
CA THR A 191 -15.08 -14.08 -3.06
C THR A 191 -15.02 -12.75 -3.82
N VAL A 192 -14.59 -11.68 -3.15
CA VAL A 192 -14.37 -10.37 -3.78
C VAL A 192 -12.86 -10.11 -3.88
N GLU A 193 -12.40 -9.89 -5.09
CA GLU A 193 -11.02 -9.48 -5.37
C GLU A 193 -10.97 -7.98 -5.64
N ALA A 194 -9.94 -7.33 -5.11
CA ALA A 194 -9.67 -5.93 -5.34
C ALA A 194 -8.36 -5.75 -6.08
N THR A 195 -8.40 -5.00 -7.19
CA THR A 195 -7.23 -4.44 -7.84
C THR A 195 -7.21 -2.94 -7.56
N CYS A 196 -6.10 -2.46 -6.97
CA CYS A 196 -5.98 -1.07 -6.56
C CYS A 196 -4.75 -0.42 -7.16
N SER A 197 -4.83 0.88 -7.50
CA SER A 197 -3.65 1.65 -7.88
C SER A 197 -3.58 2.98 -7.15
N ILE A 198 -2.33 3.40 -6.86
CA ILE A 198 -2.03 4.67 -6.22
C ILE A 198 -0.78 5.30 -6.86
N ALA A 199 -0.81 6.61 -7.10
CA ALA A 199 0.36 7.40 -7.48
C ALA A 199 1.16 7.82 -6.24
N GLU A 200 0.45 8.23 -5.19
CA GLU A 200 1.03 8.69 -3.94
C GLU A 200 0.61 7.78 -2.79
N GLY A 201 1.52 7.57 -1.83
CA GLY A 201 1.28 6.65 -0.72
C GLY A 201 1.18 7.33 0.63
N TYR A 202 0.12 7.02 1.37
CA TYR A 202 0.01 7.23 2.81
C TYR A 202 0.04 5.88 3.53
N ARG A 203 0.43 5.86 4.80
CA ARG A 203 0.45 4.63 5.60
C ARG A 203 -0.91 3.94 5.57
N HIS A 204 -0.96 2.65 5.27
CA HIS A 204 -2.16 1.81 5.17
C HIS A 204 -3.25 2.33 4.20
N GLN A 205 -2.93 3.23 3.27
CA GLN A 205 -3.90 3.92 2.42
C GLN A 205 -4.90 2.96 1.75
N VAL A 206 -4.41 1.99 1.00
CA VAL A 206 -5.25 1.05 0.24
C VAL A 206 -6.10 0.21 1.20
N ARG A 207 -5.49 -0.36 2.23
CA ARG A 207 -6.16 -1.16 3.28
C ARG A 207 -7.29 -0.38 3.96
N CYS A 208 -7.01 0.87 4.34
CA CYS A 208 -7.98 1.76 4.98
C CYS A 208 -9.10 2.16 4.01
N HIS A 209 -8.80 2.45 2.75
CA HIS A 209 -9.81 2.80 1.75
C HIS A 209 -10.72 1.62 1.41
N LEU A 210 -10.18 0.40 1.28
CA LEU A 210 -10.98 -0.82 1.09
C LEU A 210 -11.92 -1.06 2.28
N ALA A 211 -11.41 -0.96 3.50
CA ALA A 211 -12.23 -1.09 4.70
C ALA A 211 -13.31 -0.01 4.78
N TRP A 212 -12.97 1.24 4.41
CA TRP A 212 -13.91 2.37 4.42
C TRP A 212 -15.15 2.13 3.56
N ILE A 213 -14.99 1.42 2.44
CA ILE A 213 -16.10 1.10 1.54
C ILE A 213 -16.79 -0.24 1.86
N GLY A 214 -16.43 -0.90 2.96
CA GLY A 214 -17.03 -2.16 3.40
C GLY A 214 -16.45 -3.41 2.75
N PHE A 215 -15.25 -3.31 2.20
CA PHE A 215 -14.49 -4.42 1.60
C PHE A 215 -13.06 -4.49 2.17
N PRO A 216 -12.88 -4.63 3.49
CA PRO A 216 -11.55 -4.78 4.07
C PRO A 216 -10.81 -5.96 3.44
N VAL A 217 -9.47 -5.84 3.37
CA VAL A 217 -8.63 -6.97 3.02
C VAL A 217 -8.87 -8.09 4.01
N LYS A 218 -9.16 -9.28 3.51
CA LYS A 218 -9.45 -10.47 4.32
C LYS A 218 -8.30 -10.75 5.28
N ASN A 219 -8.65 -10.97 6.54
CA ASN A 219 -7.74 -11.21 7.66
C ASN A 219 -6.76 -10.05 7.97
N ASP A 220 -7.10 -8.84 7.57
CA ASP A 220 -6.42 -7.65 8.05
C ASP A 220 -6.75 -7.39 9.52
N ARG A 221 -5.81 -7.71 10.42
CA ARG A 221 -6.00 -7.57 11.88
C ARG A 221 -6.31 -6.16 12.36
N LEU A 222 -6.13 -5.15 11.51
CA LEU A 222 -6.42 -3.75 11.84
C LEU A 222 -7.75 -3.26 11.27
N TYR A 223 -8.19 -3.85 10.15
CA TYR A 223 -9.31 -3.31 9.38
C TYR A 223 -10.42 -4.31 9.08
N ASP A 224 -10.17 -5.63 9.14
CA ASP A 224 -11.21 -6.65 8.99
C ASP A 224 -11.76 -7.03 10.38
N PRO A 225 -13.01 -6.67 10.72
CA PRO A 225 -13.62 -6.99 12.01
C PRO A 225 -13.77 -8.50 12.27
N HIS A 226 -13.70 -9.30 11.21
CA HIS A 226 -13.81 -10.76 11.26
C HIS A 226 -12.47 -11.46 10.99
N ALA A 227 -11.35 -10.75 11.18
CA ALA A 227 -10.03 -11.35 11.01
C ALA A 227 -9.79 -12.49 12.01
N SER A 228 -9.36 -13.64 11.50
CA SER A 228 -9.06 -14.82 12.30
C SER A 228 -7.54 -15.03 12.47
N ASN A 229 -7.16 -15.69 13.57
CA ASN A 229 -5.78 -16.07 13.81
C ASN A 229 -5.42 -17.29 12.96
N GLY A 230 -4.32 -17.21 12.23
CA GLY A 230 -3.77 -18.32 11.45
C GLY A 230 -4.17 -18.36 9.98
N GLU A 231 -5.07 -17.49 9.53
CA GLU A 231 -5.39 -17.36 8.10
C GLU A 231 -4.51 -16.31 7.41
N ASP A 232 -4.33 -16.48 6.10
CA ASP A 232 -3.47 -15.61 5.31
C ASP A 232 -4.09 -14.24 5.07
N PHE A 233 -3.28 -13.20 5.30
CA PHE A 233 -3.57 -11.84 4.90
C PHE A 233 -3.25 -11.67 3.42
N SER A 234 -4.26 -11.60 2.57
CA SER A 234 -4.12 -11.56 1.12
C SER A 234 -3.99 -10.12 0.61
N PHE A 235 -2.80 -9.53 0.73
CA PHE A 235 -2.51 -8.19 0.22
C PHE A 235 -1.09 -8.12 -0.35
N THR A 236 -0.97 -7.84 -1.65
CA THR A 236 0.31 -7.88 -2.39
C THR A 236 0.49 -6.63 -3.25
N ALA A 237 1.68 -6.02 -3.20
CA ALA A 237 2.11 -4.98 -4.13
C ALA A 237 2.63 -5.66 -5.40
N VAL A 238 1.78 -5.80 -6.40
CA VAL A 238 2.01 -6.69 -7.56
C VAL A 238 2.74 -6.04 -8.72
N SER A 239 2.62 -4.71 -8.89
CA SER A 239 3.25 -4.04 -10.04
C SER A 239 3.68 -2.61 -9.71
N LEU A 240 4.72 -2.15 -10.41
CA LEU A 240 5.23 -0.77 -10.41
C LEU A 240 5.31 -0.26 -11.84
N GLU A 241 4.86 0.98 -12.06
CA GLU A 241 5.02 1.70 -13.33
C GLU A 241 5.70 3.04 -13.10
N PHE A 242 6.80 3.29 -13.81
CA PHE A 242 7.57 4.53 -13.75
C PHE A 242 8.47 4.68 -14.99
N LEU A 243 8.72 5.91 -15.43
CA LEU A 243 9.60 6.22 -16.56
C LEU A 243 9.29 5.39 -17.85
N GLY A 244 8.01 5.05 -18.07
CA GLY A 244 7.59 4.20 -19.18
C GLY A 244 7.89 2.69 -19.01
N LEU A 245 8.47 2.29 -17.87
CA LEU A 245 8.74 0.89 -17.54
C LEU A 245 7.62 0.33 -16.68
N LYS A 246 7.38 -0.98 -16.80
CA LYS A 246 6.45 -1.75 -15.96
C LYS A 246 7.11 -3.02 -15.47
N PHE A 247 7.04 -3.25 -14.16
CA PHE A 247 7.50 -4.47 -13.52
C PHE A 247 6.35 -5.12 -12.76
N SER A 248 6.25 -6.44 -12.80
CA SER A 248 5.21 -7.22 -12.12
C SER A 248 5.82 -8.46 -11.46
N LEU A 249 5.13 -8.99 -10.43
CA LEU A 249 5.45 -10.27 -9.78
C LEU A 249 5.16 -11.46 -10.68
#